data_8ce9a724919c04e17b0ce7fa6a392c91
#
_entry.id   8ce9a724919c04e17b0ce7fa6a392c91
#
_cell.length_a   1.000
_cell.length_b   1.000
_cell.length_c   1.000
_cell.angle_alpha   90.00
_cell.angle_beta   90.00
_cell.angle_gamma   90.00
#
_symmetry.space_group_name_H-M   'P 1'
#
loop_
_entity.id
_entity.type
_entity.pdbx_description
1 polymer ?
#
loop_
_entity_poly.entity_id
_entity_poly.type
_entity_poly.pdbx_seq_one_letter_code
_entity_poly.pdbx_strand_id
1 'polypeptide(L)'
;MKHLLKGLLSVAIFPLVFIGCTTTPQKQGHTITTPDGKRIYIPQEKVTTIRQAPPKVVPYAYNSWVASVNNLRRVRDYEVFLEKNGVGNIIPSFELMRTARDWQKCGRSEYMVPNRELWQNQIATLRVFKYLVAANILTDFEVTSVYRDLPLNQCAGGASSSRHLYNSAIDFRIGPAYPQPEDYSYIENTKFRLCQFWSQHGQSLNMGLGLYASGQIHIDTQGYRTWGPDHSSRSSMCNY
;
A
#
# COMPACT_ATOMS: atom_id res chain seq x y z
N MET A 1 90.90 -26.20 -11.10
CA MET A 1 90.56 -25.31 -9.97
C MET A 1 89.43 -24.45 -10.41
N LYS A 2 88.18 -24.73 -9.94
CA LYS A 2 86.95 -24.05 -10.34
C LYS A 2 86.38 -23.41 -9.10
N HIS A 3 86.29 -22.08 -9.07
CA HIS A 3 85.62 -21.31 -8.01
C HIS A 3 84.16 -21.26 -8.29
N LEU A 4 83.31 -21.78 -7.35
CA LEU A 4 81.89 -21.67 -7.34
C LEU A 4 81.53 -20.40 -6.56
N LEU A 5 80.93 -19.44 -7.26
CA LEU A 5 80.30 -18.27 -6.66
C LEU A 5 78.88 -18.66 -6.23
N LYS A 6 78.60 -18.61 -4.92
CA LYS A 6 77.21 -18.72 -4.36
C LYS A 6 76.58 -17.35 -4.36
N GLY A 7 75.58 -17.13 -5.23
CA GLY A 7 74.72 -15.97 -5.18
C GLY A 7 73.59 -16.15 -4.14
N LEU A 8 73.53 -15.28 -3.16
CA LEU A 8 72.41 -15.17 -2.22
C LEU A 8 71.27 -14.39 -2.90
N LEU A 9 70.13 -15.06 -3.10
CA LEU A 9 68.90 -14.41 -3.51
C LEU A 9 68.17 -13.89 -2.25
N SER A 10 68.19 -12.56 -2.04
CA SER A 10 67.33 -11.92 -1.02
C SER A 10 65.92 -11.79 -1.54
N VAL A 11 64.99 -12.54 -0.94
CA VAL A 11 63.56 -12.43 -1.18
C VAL A 11 63.03 -11.31 -0.28
N ALA A 12 62.68 -10.18 -0.87
CA ALA A 12 61.99 -9.10 -0.17
C ALA A 12 60.48 -9.45 -0.04
N ILE A 13 60.04 -9.72 1.18
CA ILE A 13 58.63 -9.93 1.52
C ILE A 13 57.99 -8.55 1.72
N PHE A 14 57.19 -8.09 0.74
CA PHE A 14 56.29 -6.91 0.91
C PHE A 14 55.06 -7.32 1.66
N PRO A 15 54.70 -6.65 2.79
CA PRO A 15 53.43 -6.89 3.44
C PRO A 15 52.29 -6.30 2.58
N LEU A 16 51.38 -7.15 2.12
CA LEU A 16 50.11 -6.72 1.54
C LEU A 16 49.27 -6.07 2.64
N VAL A 17 49.19 -4.75 2.63
CA VAL A 17 48.23 -4.01 3.45
C VAL A 17 46.85 -4.13 2.77
N PHE A 18 45.97 -4.99 3.29
CA PHE A 18 44.54 -5.00 2.93
C PHE A 18 43.88 -3.74 3.50
N ILE A 19 43.72 -2.71 2.68
CA ILE A 19 42.82 -1.61 3.00
C ILE A 19 41.39 -2.16 2.86
N GLY A 20 40.82 -2.58 3.99
CA GLY A 20 39.44 -2.95 4.07
C GLY A 20 38.58 -1.69 3.84
N CYS A 21 37.98 -1.56 2.65
CA CYS A 21 36.89 -0.62 2.45
C CYS A 21 35.72 -1.05 3.35
N THR A 22 35.57 -0.39 4.49
CA THR A 22 34.33 -0.46 5.27
C THR A 22 33.24 0.29 4.48
N THR A 23 32.51 -0.44 3.65
CA THR A 23 31.28 0.08 3.07
C THR A 23 30.26 0.26 4.19
N THR A 24 30.03 1.48 4.61
CA THR A 24 28.89 1.83 5.45
C THR A 24 27.62 1.32 4.75
N PRO A 25 26.76 0.55 5.41
CA PRO A 25 25.53 0.06 4.79
C PRO A 25 24.71 1.26 4.35
N GLN A 26 24.52 1.40 3.05
CA GLN A 26 23.69 2.43 2.47
C GLN A 26 22.25 2.16 2.94
N LYS A 27 21.68 3.09 3.71
CA LYS A 27 20.27 3.01 4.14
C LYS A 27 19.38 2.99 2.89
N GLN A 28 18.84 1.83 2.57
CA GLN A 28 17.83 1.72 1.51
C GLN A 28 16.53 2.35 2.01
N GLY A 29 15.90 3.18 1.19
CA GLY A 29 14.63 3.83 1.48
C GLY A 29 14.16 4.67 0.29
N HIS A 30 12.92 5.18 0.38
CA HIS A 30 12.31 5.99 -0.67
C HIS A 30 12.01 7.40 -0.14
N THR A 31 12.22 8.40 -0.99
CA THR A 31 11.81 9.78 -0.67
C THR A 31 10.46 10.06 -1.32
N ILE A 32 9.51 10.51 -0.51
CA ILE A 32 8.19 10.93 -0.97
C ILE A 32 8.06 12.46 -0.86
N THR A 33 7.22 13.03 -1.72
CA THR A 33 6.85 14.45 -1.64
C THR A 33 5.38 14.55 -1.22
N THR A 34 5.13 15.19 -0.10
CA THR A 34 3.77 15.43 0.43
C THR A 34 3.03 16.48 -0.42
N PRO A 35 1.70 16.58 -0.30
CA PRO A 35 0.92 17.58 -1.04
C PRO A 35 1.37 19.04 -0.82
N ASP A 36 1.93 19.34 0.35
CA ASP A 36 2.52 20.65 0.71
C ASP A 36 3.96 20.83 0.22
N GLY A 37 4.48 19.89 -0.58
CA GLY A 37 5.82 19.95 -1.17
C GLY A 37 6.96 19.48 -0.26
N LYS A 38 6.68 19.02 0.96
CA LYS A 38 7.70 18.53 1.89
C LYS A 38 8.22 17.16 1.46
N ARG A 39 9.55 16.99 1.47
CA ARG A 39 10.20 15.70 1.17
C ARG A 39 10.36 14.89 2.46
N ILE A 40 9.84 13.67 2.46
CA ILE A 40 9.93 12.72 3.58
C ILE A 40 10.72 11.50 3.12
N TYR A 41 11.75 11.13 3.87
CA TYR A 41 12.50 9.90 3.65
C TYR A 41 11.86 8.76 4.44
N ILE A 42 11.46 7.69 3.77
CA ILE A 42 10.92 6.47 4.38
C ILE A 42 12.02 5.41 4.32
N PRO A 43 12.60 5.02 5.48
CA PRO A 43 13.58 3.94 5.53
C PRO A 43 12.95 2.62 5.11
N GLN A 44 13.64 1.85 4.28
CA GLN A 44 13.25 0.47 4.00
C GLN A 44 13.83 -0.42 5.10
N GLU A 45 12.99 -0.90 6.02
CA GLU A 45 13.40 -1.90 7.00
C GLU A 45 13.69 -3.24 6.29
N LYS A 46 14.73 -3.96 6.73
CA LYS A 46 14.99 -5.34 6.31
C LYS A 46 13.86 -6.23 6.85
N VAL A 47 12.84 -6.45 6.03
CA VAL A 47 11.77 -7.42 6.37
C VAL A 47 12.33 -8.82 6.14
N THR A 48 12.46 -9.59 7.19
CA THR A 48 13.00 -10.96 7.17
C THR A 48 12.09 -11.96 6.46
N THR A 49 10.82 -11.63 6.26
CA THR A 49 9.87 -12.47 5.53
C THR A 49 8.87 -11.58 4.80
N ILE A 50 9.12 -11.31 3.51
CA ILE A 50 8.14 -10.63 2.65
C ILE A 50 7.24 -11.71 2.06
N ARG A 51 5.97 -11.76 2.48
CA ARG A 51 4.95 -12.53 1.79
C ARG A 51 4.63 -11.81 0.48
N GLN A 52 4.94 -12.44 -0.64
CA GLN A 52 4.53 -11.94 -1.95
C GLN A 52 3.10 -12.38 -2.23
N ALA A 53 2.27 -11.44 -2.69
CA ALA A 53 0.93 -11.77 -3.15
C ALA A 53 0.99 -12.71 -4.36
N PRO A 54 0.08 -13.70 -4.44
CA PRO A 54 -0.11 -14.46 -5.66
C PRO A 54 -0.56 -13.52 -6.80
N PRO A 55 -0.31 -13.90 -8.07
CA PRO A 55 -0.80 -13.13 -9.21
C PRO A 55 -2.32 -12.91 -9.10
N LYS A 56 -2.76 -11.65 -9.20
CA LYS A 56 -4.18 -11.31 -9.13
C LYS A 56 -4.88 -11.68 -10.42
N VAL A 57 -5.90 -12.53 -10.33
CA VAL A 57 -6.72 -12.97 -11.45
C VAL A 57 -7.92 -12.04 -11.61
N VAL A 58 -8.16 -11.56 -12.84
CA VAL A 58 -9.32 -10.70 -13.14
C VAL A 58 -10.61 -11.53 -12.99
N PRO A 59 -11.55 -11.12 -12.11
CA PRO A 59 -12.80 -11.86 -11.93
C PRO A 59 -13.67 -11.87 -13.18
N TYR A 60 -14.35 -12.98 -13.45
CA TYR A 60 -15.32 -13.08 -14.54
C TYR A 60 -16.43 -12.02 -14.41
N ALA A 61 -16.90 -11.76 -13.20
CA ALA A 61 -17.91 -10.72 -12.94
C ALA A 61 -17.45 -9.32 -13.40
N TYR A 62 -16.17 -8.99 -13.18
CA TYR A 62 -15.62 -7.72 -13.68
C TYR A 62 -15.56 -7.69 -15.21
N ASN A 63 -15.09 -8.77 -15.82
CA ASN A 63 -15.03 -8.86 -17.28
C ASN A 63 -16.43 -8.68 -17.92
N SER A 64 -17.44 -9.32 -17.33
CA SER A 64 -18.82 -9.18 -17.78
C SER A 64 -19.36 -7.76 -17.59
N TRP A 65 -19.06 -7.13 -16.46
CA TRP A 65 -19.49 -5.77 -16.16
C TRP A 65 -18.80 -4.73 -17.08
N VAL A 66 -17.50 -4.86 -17.30
CA VAL A 66 -16.72 -3.91 -18.11
C VAL A 66 -16.97 -4.08 -19.61
N ALA A 67 -17.51 -5.23 -20.06
CA ALA A 67 -17.82 -5.48 -21.46
C ALA A 67 -18.85 -4.51 -22.05
N SER A 68 -19.67 -3.84 -21.23
CA SER A 68 -20.53 -2.78 -21.74
C SER A 68 -19.72 -1.58 -22.22
N VAL A 69 -20.07 -1.05 -23.40
CA VAL A 69 -19.35 0.09 -24.04
C VAL A 69 -19.23 1.28 -23.08
N ASN A 70 -20.27 1.57 -22.31
CA ASN A 70 -20.26 2.67 -21.35
C ASN A 70 -19.28 2.44 -20.20
N ASN A 71 -19.27 1.25 -19.61
CA ASN A 71 -18.34 0.94 -18.51
C ASN A 71 -16.91 0.91 -19.01
N LEU A 72 -16.64 0.27 -20.15
CA LEU A 72 -15.31 0.20 -20.75
C LEU A 72 -14.72 1.60 -20.99
N ARG A 73 -15.51 2.50 -21.58
CA ARG A 73 -15.06 3.88 -21.83
C ARG A 73 -14.78 4.61 -20.50
N ARG A 74 -15.69 4.55 -19.55
CA ARG A 74 -15.54 5.23 -18.25
C ARG A 74 -14.33 4.70 -17.45
N VAL A 75 -14.11 3.39 -17.46
CA VAL A 75 -12.94 2.78 -16.83
C VAL A 75 -11.67 3.29 -17.48
N ARG A 76 -11.56 3.24 -18.82
CA ARG A 76 -10.38 3.76 -19.54
C ARG A 76 -10.13 5.23 -19.30
N ASP A 77 -11.17 6.06 -19.32
CA ASP A 77 -11.03 7.49 -19.04
C ASP A 77 -10.49 7.73 -17.62
N TYR A 78 -10.95 6.93 -16.65
CA TYR A 78 -10.48 7.03 -15.27
C TYR A 78 -9.05 6.52 -15.11
N GLU A 79 -8.67 5.41 -15.73
CA GLU A 79 -7.30 4.90 -15.77
C GLU A 79 -6.34 5.94 -16.37
N VAL A 80 -6.66 6.51 -17.50
CA VAL A 80 -5.86 7.58 -18.15
C VAL A 80 -5.72 8.80 -17.22
N PHE A 81 -6.79 9.17 -16.53
CA PHE A 81 -6.73 10.25 -15.55
C PHE A 81 -5.76 9.92 -14.40
N LEU A 82 -5.80 8.72 -13.84
CA LEU A 82 -4.91 8.28 -12.76
C LEU A 82 -3.46 8.19 -13.22
N GLU A 83 -3.20 7.69 -14.43
CA GLU A 83 -1.86 7.64 -15.02
C GLU A 83 -1.26 9.04 -15.20
N LYS A 84 -2.02 9.98 -15.74
CA LYS A 84 -1.60 11.39 -15.90
C LYS A 84 -1.26 12.06 -14.56
N ASN A 85 -1.86 11.60 -13.46
CA ASN A 85 -1.58 12.07 -12.10
C ASN A 85 -0.49 11.26 -11.38
N GLY A 86 0.17 10.31 -12.07
CA GLY A 86 1.28 9.50 -11.54
C GLY A 86 0.88 8.47 -10.48
N VAL A 87 -0.42 8.08 -10.48
CA VAL A 87 -1.00 7.10 -9.55
C VAL A 87 -1.74 5.97 -10.27
N GLY A 88 -1.50 5.78 -11.57
CA GLY A 88 -1.97 4.62 -12.32
C GLY A 88 -1.28 3.32 -11.90
N ASN A 89 -1.90 2.17 -12.17
CA ASN A 89 -1.34 0.82 -12.04
C ASN A 89 -0.84 0.41 -10.62
N ILE A 90 -1.25 1.13 -9.56
CA ILE A 90 -0.93 0.78 -8.17
C ILE A 90 -1.86 -0.32 -7.67
N ILE A 91 -3.13 -0.20 -8.03
CA ILE A 91 -4.21 -1.14 -7.71
C ILE A 91 -4.82 -1.57 -9.04
N PRO A 92 -5.04 -2.89 -9.28
CA PRO A 92 -5.71 -3.35 -10.49
C PRO A 92 -7.11 -2.73 -10.63
N SER A 93 -7.51 -2.42 -11.86
CA SER A 93 -8.79 -1.73 -12.12
C SER A 93 -9.99 -2.49 -11.57
N PHE A 94 -9.99 -3.83 -11.64
CA PHE A 94 -11.09 -4.63 -11.10
C PHE A 94 -11.22 -4.54 -9.57
N GLU A 95 -10.15 -4.21 -8.85
CA GLU A 95 -10.20 -3.92 -7.43
C GLU A 95 -10.54 -2.44 -7.17
N LEU A 96 -10.00 -1.54 -7.97
CA LEU A 96 -10.23 -0.09 -7.83
C LEU A 96 -11.71 0.29 -8.07
N MET A 97 -12.44 -0.51 -8.87
CA MET A 97 -13.87 -0.31 -9.16
C MET A 97 -14.81 -0.99 -8.15
N ARG A 98 -14.30 -1.74 -7.17
CA ARG A 98 -15.14 -2.39 -6.14
C ARG A 98 -15.88 -1.37 -5.30
N THR A 99 -17.18 -1.60 -5.12
CA THR A 99 -18.04 -0.67 -4.38
C THR A 99 -18.09 -0.96 -2.88
N ALA A 100 -18.72 -2.04 -2.46
CA ALA A 100 -18.80 -2.48 -1.07
C ALA A 100 -18.90 -3.99 -1.00
N ARG A 101 -18.51 -4.59 0.12
CA ARG A 101 -18.65 -6.04 0.34
C ARG A 101 -20.12 -6.48 0.37
N ASP A 102 -21.00 -5.59 0.84
CA ASP A 102 -22.45 -5.87 0.98
C ASP A 102 -23.25 -5.53 -0.29
N TRP A 103 -22.61 -5.28 -1.44
CA TRP A 103 -23.27 -4.86 -2.68
C TRP A 103 -24.44 -5.77 -3.07
N GLN A 104 -24.27 -7.08 -2.96
CA GLN A 104 -25.28 -8.08 -3.32
C GLN A 104 -26.50 -8.01 -2.37
N LYS A 105 -26.24 -7.97 -1.06
CA LYS A 105 -27.29 -7.79 -0.03
C LYS A 105 -28.07 -6.49 -0.25
N CYS A 106 -27.39 -5.46 -0.73
CA CYS A 106 -27.98 -4.15 -1.00
C CYS A 106 -28.64 -4.04 -2.39
N GLY A 107 -28.61 -5.10 -3.21
CA GLY A 107 -29.16 -5.06 -4.56
C GLY A 107 -28.46 -4.04 -5.47
N ARG A 108 -27.13 -3.80 -5.26
CA ARG A 108 -26.35 -2.81 -6.00
C ARG A 108 -25.30 -3.48 -6.86
N SER A 109 -24.62 -2.70 -7.71
CA SER A 109 -23.53 -3.21 -8.54
C SER A 109 -22.28 -3.47 -7.70
N GLU A 110 -21.57 -4.57 -7.96
CA GLU A 110 -20.26 -4.87 -7.38
C GLU A 110 -19.19 -3.87 -7.81
N TYR A 111 -19.29 -3.38 -9.06
CA TYR A 111 -18.32 -2.47 -9.65
C TYR A 111 -18.99 -1.16 -10.07
N MET A 112 -18.28 -0.06 -9.86
CA MET A 112 -18.72 1.27 -10.27
C MET A 112 -17.52 2.18 -10.55
N VAL A 113 -17.56 2.92 -11.66
CA VAL A 113 -16.65 4.05 -11.86
C VAL A 113 -17.23 5.25 -11.13
N PRO A 114 -16.46 5.93 -10.27
CA PRO A 114 -16.94 7.14 -9.60
C PRO A 114 -17.30 8.22 -10.62
N ASN A 115 -18.12 9.19 -10.20
CA ASN A 115 -18.43 10.35 -11.00
C ASN A 115 -17.17 11.18 -11.25
N ARG A 116 -17.06 11.81 -12.41
CA ARG A 116 -15.82 12.47 -12.87
C ARG A 116 -15.37 13.59 -11.96
N GLU A 117 -16.28 14.32 -11.36
CA GLU A 117 -16.03 15.38 -10.40
C GLU A 117 -15.36 14.89 -9.10
N LEU A 118 -15.46 13.58 -8.80
CA LEU A 118 -14.85 12.96 -7.63
C LEU A 118 -13.47 12.34 -7.89
N TRP A 119 -13.01 12.28 -9.13
CA TRP A 119 -11.77 11.58 -9.49
C TRP A 119 -10.55 12.17 -8.79
N GLN A 120 -10.49 13.50 -8.68
CA GLN A 120 -9.36 14.20 -8.07
C GLN A 120 -9.16 13.81 -6.59
N ASN A 121 -10.24 13.47 -5.89
CA ASN A 121 -10.19 13.14 -4.47
C ASN A 121 -9.40 11.85 -4.18
N GLN A 122 -9.35 10.92 -5.15
CA GLN A 122 -8.66 9.64 -4.98
C GLN A 122 -7.13 9.74 -5.10
N ILE A 123 -6.62 10.80 -5.72
CA ILE A 123 -5.18 10.94 -6.02
C ILE A 123 -4.33 10.89 -4.76
N ALA A 124 -4.73 11.61 -3.70
CA ALA A 124 -3.98 11.64 -2.44
C ALA A 124 -3.94 10.26 -1.78
N THR A 125 -5.08 9.55 -1.74
CA THR A 125 -5.17 8.20 -1.15
C THR A 125 -4.35 7.19 -1.95
N LEU A 126 -4.38 7.23 -3.29
CA LEU A 126 -3.55 6.37 -4.12
C LEU A 126 -2.05 6.68 -3.97
N ARG A 127 -1.66 7.91 -3.72
CA ARG A 127 -0.26 8.24 -3.38
C ARG A 127 0.18 7.57 -2.09
N VAL A 128 -0.66 7.54 -1.06
CA VAL A 128 -0.38 6.80 0.18
C VAL A 128 -0.16 5.32 -0.15
N PHE A 129 -1.04 4.69 -0.93
CA PHE A 129 -0.86 3.30 -1.36
C PHE A 129 0.44 3.09 -2.13
N LYS A 130 0.77 3.98 -3.06
CA LYS A 130 2.05 3.93 -3.80
C LYS A 130 3.26 3.91 -2.87
N TYR A 131 3.23 4.71 -1.80
CA TYR A 131 4.31 4.74 -0.81
C TYR A 131 4.36 3.47 0.03
N LEU A 132 3.23 2.98 0.49
CA LEU A 132 3.15 1.76 1.30
C LEU A 132 3.63 0.52 0.52
N VAL A 133 3.30 0.43 -0.77
CA VAL A 133 3.78 -0.63 -1.66
C VAL A 133 5.27 -0.48 -1.93
N ALA A 134 5.75 0.72 -2.27
CA ALA A 134 7.17 0.98 -2.53
C ALA A 134 8.06 0.74 -1.30
N ALA A 135 7.54 0.98 -0.09
CA ALA A 135 8.21 0.69 1.18
C ALA A 135 8.08 -0.78 1.63
N ASN A 136 7.47 -1.64 0.83
CA ASN A 136 7.15 -3.04 1.17
C ASN A 136 6.32 -3.20 2.46
N ILE A 137 5.54 -2.19 2.84
CA ILE A 137 4.59 -2.29 3.96
C ILE A 137 3.35 -3.06 3.51
N LEU A 138 2.88 -2.80 2.29
CA LEU A 138 1.81 -3.57 1.65
C LEU A 138 2.38 -4.40 0.51
N THR A 139 2.44 -5.72 0.70
CA THR A 139 2.97 -6.68 -0.28
C THR A 139 1.93 -7.71 -0.71
N ASP A 140 1.05 -8.12 0.21
CA ASP A 140 -0.06 -9.05 -0.03
C ASP A 140 -1.34 -8.43 0.54
N PHE A 141 -2.12 -7.78 -0.31
CA PHE A 141 -3.39 -7.15 0.06
C PHE A 141 -4.40 -7.25 -1.09
N GLU A 142 -5.67 -7.16 -0.74
CA GLU A 142 -6.80 -7.13 -1.68
C GLU A 142 -7.70 -5.94 -1.36
N VAL A 143 -7.94 -5.05 -2.32
CA VAL A 143 -8.89 -3.94 -2.16
C VAL A 143 -10.32 -4.49 -2.21
N THR A 144 -11.11 -4.14 -1.21
CA THR A 144 -12.46 -4.68 -1.01
C THR A 144 -13.57 -3.64 -1.20
N SER A 145 -13.24 -2.34 -1.11
CA SER A 145 -14.20 -1.25 -1.35
C SER A 145 -13.48 0.06 -1.63
N VAL A 146 -13.98 0.81 -2.61
CA VAL A 146 -13.47 2.14 -2.94
C VAL A 146 -14.62 3.15 -2.95
N TYR A 147 -15.20 3.45 -4.11
CA TYR A 147 -16.32 4.38 -4.22
C TYR A 147 -17.64 3.70 -3.89
N ARG A 148 -18.48 4.37 -3.10
CA ARG A 148 -19.86 3.96 -2.82
C ARG A 148 -20.80 5.11 -3.15
N ASP A 149 -21.88 4.84 -3.88
CA ASP A 149 -22.99 5.79 -3.96
C ASP A 149 -23.75 5.86 -2.62
N LEU A 150 -24.53 6.90 -2.43
CA LEU A 150 -25.24 7.12 -1.17
C LEU A 150 -26.19 5.97 -0.78
N PRO A 151 -27.00 5.40 -1.69
CA PRO A 151 -27.88 4.28 -1.35
C PRO A 151 -27.11 3.04 -0.89
N LEU A 152 -26.00 2.70 -1.55
CA LEU A 152 -25.16 1.57 -1.16
C LEU A 152 -24.49 1.82 0.19
N ASN A 153 -23.94 3.02 0.41
CA ASN A 153 -23.31 3.37 1.67
C ASN A 153 -24.27 3.26 2.86
N GLN A 154 -25.51 3.75 2.69
CA GLN A 154 -26.55 3.64 3.72
C GLN A 154 -26.92 2.18 4.02
N CYS A 155 -27.16 1.37 2.97
CA CYS A 155 -27.50 -0.05 3.12
C CYS A 155 -26.37 -0.86 3.75
N ALA A 156 -25.13 -0.55 3.40
CA ALA A 156 -23.94 -1.21 3.94
C ALA A 156 -23.56 -0.75 5.36
N GLY A 157 -24.36 0.12 5.99
CA GLY A 157 -24.11 0.62 7.35
C GLY A 157 -22.95 1.63 7.43
N GLY A 158 -22.60 2.27 6.31
CA GLY A 158 -21.55 3.29 6.28
C GLY A 158 -22.02 4.60 6.94
N ALA A 159 -21.09 5.32 7.59
CA ALA A 159 -21.35 6.63 8.16
C ALA A 159 -21.90 7.61 7.11
N SER A 160 -22.76 8.55 7.50
CA SER A 160 -23.29 9.59 6.61
C SER A 160 -22.22 10.50 6.02
N SER A 161 -21.08 10.65 6.72
CA SER A 161 -19.89 11.38 6.28
C SER A 161 -18.77 10.46 5.75
N SER A 162 -19.12 9.24 5.31
CA SER A 162 -18.16 8.26 4.80
C SER A 162 -17.30 8.83 3.66
N ARG A 163 -16.00 8.62 3.73
CA ARG A 163 -15.04 9.08 2.71
C ARG A 163 -15.16 8.30 1.39
N HIS A 164 -15.79 7.13 1.42
CA HIS A 164 -16.16 6.37 0.21
C HIS A 164 -17.16 7.11 -0.69
N LEU A 165 -18.08 7.90 -0.11
CA LEU A 165 -19.04 8.72 -0.86
C LEU A 165 -18.33 9.76 -1.75
N TYR A 166 -17.17 10.21 -1.32
CA TYR A 166 -16.39 11.25 -2.00
C TYR A 166 -15.22 10.69 -2.80
N ASN A 167 -15.16 9.36 -3.00
CA ASN A 167 -14.06 8.71 -3.69
C ASN A 167 -12.68 9.12 -3.11
N SER A 168 -12.54 9.16 -1.79
CA SER A 168 -11.31 9.55 -1.09
C SER A 168 -10.86 8.52 -0.06
N ALA A 169 -11.39 7.29 -0.13
CA ALA A 169 -11.06 6.20 0.77
C ALA A 169 -10.92 4.88 0.03
N ILE A 170 -10.14 3.98 0.62
CA ILE A 170 -9.95 2.60 0.17
C ILE A 170 -10.02 1.68 1.39
N ASP A 171 -10.94 0.71 1.35
CA ASP A 171 -10.93 -0.45 2.24
C ASP A 171 -10.19 -1.59 1.54
N PHE A 172 -9.32 -2.25 2.28
CA PHE A 172 -8.60 -3.41 1.79
C PHE A 172 -8.38 -4.43 2.91
N ARG A 173 -8.00 -5.64 2.53
CA ARG A 173 -7.70 -6.74 3.45
C ARG A 173 -6.25 -7.16 3.29
N ILE A 174 -5.59 -7.41 4.42
CA ILE A 174 -4.29 -8.06 4.52
C ILE A 174 -4.52 -9.55 4.78
N GLY A 175 -3.87 -10.40 4.00
CA GLY A 175 -4.05 -11.85 4.09
C GLY A 175 -5.39 -12.35 3.54
N PRO A 176 -5.73 -13.63 3.78
CA PRO A 176 -6.91 -14.27 3.22
C PRO A 176 -8.21 -13.77 3.85
N ALA A 177 -9.36 -14.04 3.18
CA ALA A 177 -10.70 -13.66 3.66
C ALA A 177 -11.05 -14.33 5.01
N TYR A 178 -10.53 -15.54 5.22
CA TYR A 178 -10.72 -16.34 6.42
C TYR A 178 -9.34 -16.74 6.95
N PRO A 179 -8.69 -15.85 7.75
CA PRO A 179 -7.34 -16.07 8.25
C PRO A 179 -7.28 -17.32 9.12
N GLN A 180 -6.23 -18.12 8.91
CA GLN A 180 -5.86 -19.24 9.76
C GLN A 180 -4.82 -18.79 10.81
N PRO A 181 -4.53 -19.55 11.86
CA PRO A 181 -3.57 -19.15 12.90
C PRO A 181 -2.22 -18.68 12.37
N GLU A 182 -1.72 -19.28 11.29
CA GLU A 182 -0.45 -18.92 10.63
C GLU A 182 -0.49 -17.56 9.91
N ASP A 183 -1.66 -17.06 9.53
CA ASP A 183 -1.81 -15.77 8.86
C ASP A 183 -1.74 -14.59 9.82
N TYR A 184 -2.09 -14.79 11.11
CA TYR A 184 -2.19 -13.69 12.07
C TYR A 184 -0.86 -13.00 12.33
N SER A 185 0.25 -13.74 12.35
CA SER A 185 1.58 -13.14 12.49
C SER A 185 1.89 -12.13 11.39
N TYR A 186 1.57 -12.45 10.15
CA TYR A 186 1.72 -11.54 9.01
C TYR A 186 0.77 -10.34 9.09
N ILE A 187 -0.51 -10.60 9.43
CA ILE A 187 -1.55 -9.56 9.55
C ILE A 187 -1.15 -8.54 10.62
N GLU A 188 -0.82 -8.99 11.83
CA GLU A 188 -0.49 -8.10 12.95
C GLU A 188 0.82 -7.33 12.72
N ASN A 189 1.84 -7.98 12.15
CA ASN A 189 3.08 -7.29 11.78
C ASN A 189 2.83 -6.20 10.72
N THR A 190 1.99 -6.46 9.73
CA THR A 190 1.65 -5.47 8.71
C THR A 190 0.85 -4.30 9.31
N LYS A 191 -0.10 -4.58 10.20
CA LYS A 191 -0.83 -3.53 10.94
C LYS A 191 0.13 -2.68 11.79
N PHE A 192 1.06 -3.31 12.50
CA PHE A 192 2.07 -2.59 13.29
C PHE A 192 2.90 -1.64 12.41
N ARG A 193 3.35 -2.11 11.25
CA ARG A 193 4.10 -1.27 10.29
C ARG A 193 3.25 -0.15 9.70
N LEU A 194 1.96 -0.38 9.48
CA LEU A 194 1.00 0.68 9.11
C LEU A 194 0.85 1.73 10.21
N CYS A 195 0.82 1.32 11.49
CA CYS A 195 0.81 2.24 12.62
C CYS A 195 2.09 3.07 12.70
N GLN A 196 3.25 2.46 12.52
CA GLN A 196 4.53 3.18 12.48
C GLN A 196 4.54 4.22 11.36
N PHE A 197 4.12 3.82 10.15
CA PHE A 197 4.01 4.73 9.01
C PHE A 197 3.04 5.88 9.30
N TRP A 198 1.85 5.57 9.84
CA TRP A 198 0.86 6.57 10.20
C TRP A 198 1.36 7.55 11.25
N SER A 199 2.01 7.05 12.30
CA SER A 199 2.59 7.89 13.37
C SER A 199 3.67 8.84 12.84
N GLN A 200 4.51 8.37 11.90
CA GLN A 200 5.63 9.14 11.37
C GLN A 200 5.23 10.12 10.25
N HIS A 201 4.27 9.73 9.43
CA HIS A 201 3.95 10.44 8.17
C HIS A 201 2.48 10.82 8.02
N GLY A 202 1.59 10.21 8.82
CA GLY A 202 0.14 10.35 8.67
C GLY A 202 -0.36 11.79 8.76
N GLN A 203 0.24 12.60 9.66
CA GLN A 203 -0.16 14.00 9.80
C GLN A 203 0.13 14.80 8.52
N SER A 204 1.31 14.66 7.94
CA SER A 204 1.68 15.37 6.70
C SER A 204 0.93 14.86 5.47
N LEU A 205 0.44 13.61 5.51
CA LEU A 205 -0.38 12.99 4.46
C LEU A 205 -1.88 13.19 4.68
N ASN A 206 -2.27 13.85 5.77
CA ASN A 206 -3.67 13.99 6.19
C ASN A 206 -4.40 12.64 6.29
N MET A 207 -3.70 11.61 6.76
CA MET A 207 -4.10 10.20 6.65
C MET A 207 -5.01 9.77 7.79
N GLY A 208 -6.21 9.29 7.46
CA GLY A 208 -7.05 8.49 8.32
C GLY A 208 -6.70 7.01 8.18
N LEU A 209 -6.56 6.29 9.31
CA LEU A 209 -6.23 4.87 9.36
C LEU A 209 -7.17 4.12 10.29
N GLY A 210 -7.99 3.24 9.73
CA GLY A 210 -8.85 2.31 10.47
C GLY A 210 -8.29 0.89 10.45
N LEU A 211 -8.16 0.26 11.61
CA LEU A 211 -7.61 -1.09 11.76
C LEU A 211 -8.64 -2.00 12.43
N TYR A 212 -9.16 -2.97 11.69
CA TYR A 212 -10.20 -3.88 12.17
C TYR A 212 -9.65 -5.27 12.52
N ALA A 213 -10.47 -6.11 13.17
CA ALA A 213 -10.00 -7.37 13.75
C ALA A 213 -9.41 -8.34 12.70
N SER A 214 -10.07 -8.58 11.59
CA SER A 214 -9.76 -9.65 10.62
C SER A 214 -8.90 -9.21 9.43
N GLY A 215 -7.87 -8.41 9.66
CA GLY A 215 -7.02 -7.91 8.57
C GLY A 215 -7.67 -6.84 7.69
N GLN A 216 -8.89 -6.44 7.97
CA GLN A 216 -9.55 -5.32 7.27
C GLN A 216 -8.96 -3.99 7.70
N ILE A 217 -8.64 -3.16 6.72
CA ILE A 217 -7.99 -1.87 6.90
C ILE A 217 -8.75 -0.83 6.09
N HIS A 218 -8.86 0.38 6.64
CA HIS A 218 -9.35 1.56 5.93
C HIS A 218 -8.25 2.61 5.85
N ILE A 219 -8.06 3.20 4.69
CA ILE A 219 -7.21 4.37 4.50
C ILE A 219 -7.98 5.45 3.75
N ASP A 220 -7.93 6.66 4.26
CA ASP A 220 -8.35 7.88 3.55
C ASP A 220 -7.35 9.02 3.77
N THR A 221 -7.53 10.15 3.08
CA THR A 221 -6.67 11.33 3.20
C THR A 221 -7.49 12.59 3.53
N GLN A 222 -8.47 12.44 4.42
CA GLN A 222 -9.42 13.49 4.81
C GLN A 222 -9.39 13.78 6.32
N GLY A 223 -8.21 13.68 6.94
CA GLY A 223 -7.98 14.01 8.33
C GLY A 223 -7.02 13.04 9.02
N TYR A 224 -6.04 13.59 9.75
CA TYR A 224 -5.11 12.78 10.56
C TYR A 224 -5.84 12.21 11.76
N ARG A 225 -6.18 10.92 11.68
CA ARG A 225 -6.87 10.20 12.76
C ARG A 225 -6.69 8.70 12.63
N THR A 226 -6.88 7.98 13.72
CA THR A 226 -6.87 6.51 13.72
C THR A 226 -7.99 5.97 14.59
N TRP A 227 -8.47 4.77 14.26
CA TRP A 227 -9.49 4.04 15.02
C TRP A 227 -9.34 2.54 14.88
N GLY A 228 -9.95 1.80 15.79
CA GLY A 228 -9.93 0.36 15.84
C GLY A 228 -11.29 -0.29 15.58
N PRO A 229 -11.47 -1.56 16.05
CA PRO A 229 -12.65 -2.38 15.72
C PRO A 229 -14.01 -1.81 16.13
N ASP A 230 -14.06 -1.01 17.19
CA ASP A 230 -15.28 -0.35 17.68
C ASP A 230 -15.52 1.04 17.06
N HIS A 231 -14.74 1.39 16.02
CA HIS A 231 -14.74 2.69 15.35
C HIS A 231 -14.34 3.89 16.24
N SER A 232 -13.84 3.64 17.45
CA SER A 232 -13.28 4.68 18.31
C SER A 232 -11.75 4.76 18.19
N SER A 233 -11.19 5.93 18.49
CA SER A 233 -9.74 6.09 18.58
C SER A 233 -9.14 5.29 19.74
N ARG A 234 -9.91 5.02 20.81
CA ARG A 234 -9.45 4.25 21.96
C ARG A 234 -9.07 2.81 21.65
N SER A 235 -9.79 2.18 20.70
CA SER A 235 -9.49 0.80 20.28
C SER A 235 -8.44 0.71 19.18
N SER A 236 -7.86 1.83 18.76
CA SER A 236 -6.78 1.81 17.76
C SER A 236 -5.48 1.28 18.37
N MET A 237 -4.90 0.27 17.74
CA MET A 237 -3.57 -0.25 18.13
C MET A 237 -2.42 0.74 17.81
N CYS A 238 -2.68 1.83 17.08
CA CYS A 238 -1.66 2.83 16.77
C CYS A 238 -1.45 3.86 17.90
N ASN A 239 -2.22 3.81 18.96
CA ASN A 239 -2.13 4.75 20.09
C ASN A 239 -1.22 4.24 21.24
N TYR A 240 -0.46 3.14 21.01
CA TYR A 240 0.43 2.52 22.01
C TYR A 240 1.89 2.67 21.64
#